data_5d43dcd1822559fdd6c0c02919fe56c2
#
_entry.id   5d43dcd1822559fdd6c0c02919fe56c2
#
_cell.length_a   1.000
_cell.length_b   1.000
_cell.length_c   1.000
_cell.angle_alpha   90.00
_cell.angle_beta   90.00
_cell.angle_gamma   90.00
#
_symmetry.space_group_name_H-M   'P 1'
#
loop_
_entity.id
_entity.type
_entity.pdbx_description
1 polymer ?
#
loop_
_entity_poly.entity_id
_entity_poly.type
_entity_poly.pdbx_seq_one_letter_code
_entity_poly.pdbx_strand_id
1 'polypeptide(L)'
;MRRWRNLNNTPRTDSFSRTFYIANLLEIFERIAWYGFFTVSSLYMSSSPEAGGLGFNDTERGVLQGIIPFFVYVLPVVTGALGDRLGYRRMFLIAFAILTPSYFLLGQVHQFWPFFLVYMLVALGAAIFKPLVVGTVARSANEHNRGRAFGIFYMMVNVGGFLGPVIAGYVRAISWEHVFLLSSIAIGINLLIALVLLEDDTPRESNIKATSTALKDAGEVLGNGRFALMLVPIILGLMVAGGGWISWQHYGLFLLLWAGTQYLWDRTSNPGSELWYRQPLRVGNAPFLVYLLVLSLFWAVYNQIFLTLPLYVQDFVDTSDVVFFVNALSPDVAHYLAPVDPSKIAVELGAMATDKPGVSDGLRQLAQFQIRVPEEAWLSGMQSLRSGDTIAASLAAEWAIRYRQISPEYIISFDFLSIVLFQYFISRWGEHRAPFGI
;
A
#
# COMPACT_ATOMS: atom_id res chain seq x y z
N MET A 1 1.96 35.66 -47.93
CA MET A 1 2.67 34.40 -47.64
C MET A 1 4.04 34.64 -46.96
N ARG A 2 4.14 35.32 -45.84
CA ARG A 2 5.42 35.55 -45.11
C ARG A 2 5.23 35.80 -43.62
N ARG A 3 4.28 35.12 -42.94
CA ARG A 3 4.06 35.31 -41.48
C ARG A 3 4.01 34.05 -40.62
N TRP A 4 4.45 32.91 -41.15
CA TRP A 4 4.39 31.60 -40.48
C TRP A 4 5.79 31.02 -40.14
N ARG A 5 6.89 31.81 -40.15
CA ARG A 5 8.25 31.29 -39.99
C ARG A 5 8.94 31.60 -38.65
N ASN A 6 8.31 32.26 -37.69
CA ASN A 6 8.99 32.70 -36.45
C ASN A 6 8.40 32.18 -35.15
N LEU A 7 7.66 31.03 -35.16
CA LEU A 7 7.14 30.45 -33.94
C LEU A 7 7.97 29.27 -33.39
N ASN A 8 9.13 28.92 -33.97
CA ASN A 8 9.88 27.73 -33.61
C ASN A 8 11.27 27.97 -33.01
N ASN A 9 11.56 29.12 -32.39
CA ASN A 9 12.84 29.38 -31.74
C ASN A 9 12.74 29.69 -30.25
N THR A 10 11.82 29.03 -29.52
CA THR A 10 12.04 28.83 -28.09
C THR A 10 13.01 27.67 -27.95
N PRO A 11 14.13 27.77 -27.23
CA PRO A 11 15.02 26.65 -27.00
C PRO A 11 14.18 25.52 -26.35
N ARG A 12 14.11 24.37 -26.99
CA ARG A 12 13.56 23.15 -26.42
C ARG A 12 14.47 22.77 -25.25
N THR A 13 14.20 23.27 -24.05
CA THR A 13 14.86 22.78 -22.85
C THR A 13 14.26 21.42 -22.56
N ASP A 14 14.90 20.38 -23.06
CA ASP A 14 14.58 18.98 -22.78
C ASP A 14 14.88 18.58 -21.32
N SER A 15 15.41 19.53 -20.53
CA SER A 15 15.74 19.33 -19.12
C SER A 15 14.56 19.64 -18.22
N PHE A 16 14.37 18.79 -17.23
CA PHE A 16 13.40 19.01 -16.16
C PHE A 16 13.93 20.00 -15.12
N SER A 17 13.03 20.67 -14.39
CA SER A 17 13.37 21.56 -13.31
C SER A 17 14.01 20.84 -12.12
N ARG A 18 14.74 21.54 -11.26
CA ARG A 18 15.27 21.01 -10.00
C ARG A 18 14.15 20.39 -9.14
N THR A 19 13.00 21.05 -9.09
CA THR A 19 11.83 20.59 -8.33
C THR A 19 11.31 19.23 -8.81
N PHE A 20 11.42 18.92 -10.11
CA PHE A 20 11.09 17.60 -10.64
C PHE A 20 11.94 16.50 -10.03
N TYR A 21 13.25 16.69 -9.97
CA TYR A 21 14.15 15.68 -9.39
C TYR A 21 13.94 15.53 -7.88
N ILE A 22 13.68 16.62 -7.17
CA ILE A 22 13.34 16.58 -5.74
C ILE A 22 12.04 15.80 -5.52
N ALA A 23 10.98 16.06 -6.30
CA ALA A 23 9.73 15.34 -6.21
C ALA A 23 9.90 13.83 -6.42
N ASN A 24 10.69 13.43 -7.41
CA ASN A 24 11.02 12.02 -7.66
C ASN A 24 11.82 11.39 -6.51
N LEU A 25 12.73 12.13 -5.90
CA LEU A 25 13.48 11.66 -4.73
C LEU A 25 12.55 11.45 -3.51
N LEU A 26 11.65 12.41 -3.26
CA LEU A 26 10.64 12.30 -2.21
C LEU A 26 9.74 11.08 -2.43
N GLU A 27 9.36 10.80 -3.68
CA GLU A 27 8.55 9.63 -4.03
C GLU A 27 9.29 8.33 -3.71
N ILE A 28 10.58 8.19 -4.06
CA ILE A 28 11.35 6.96 -3.78
C ILE A 28 11.33 6.65 -2.29
N PHE A 29 11.69 7.59 -1.43
CA PHE A 29 11.75 7.34 0.02
C PHE A 29 10.37 7.07 0.63
N GLU A 30 9.33 7.78 0.15
CA GLU A 30 7.97 7.51 0.61
C GLU A 30 7.49 6.13 0.14
N ARG A 31 7.82 5.70 -1.08
CA ARG A 31 7.52 4.35 -1.56
C ARG A 31 8.30 3.27 -0.83
N ILE A 32 9.55 3.50 -0.46
CA ILE A 32 10.31 2.60 0.42
C ILE A 32 9.59 2.43 1.76
N ALA A 33 9.14 3.52 2.37
CA ALA A 33 8.41 3.47 3.63
C ALA A 33 7.07 2.74 3.49
N TRP A 34 6.27 3.12 2.48
CA TRP A 34 4.94 2.54 2.26
C TRP A 34 5.02 1.05 1.92
N TYR A 35 5.74 0.68 0.87
CA TYR A 35 5.80 -0.71 0.42
C TYR A 35 6.65 -1.58 1.35
N GLY A 36 7.65 -1.01 2.02
CA GLY A 36 8.39 -1.71 3.07
C GLY A 36 7.48 -2.20 4.19
N PHE A 37 6.54 -1.37 4.64
CA PHE A 37 5.53 -1.76 5.62
C PHE A 37 4.37 -2.54 4.99
N PHE A 38 3.75 -2.03 3.91
CA PHE A 38 2.51 -2.55 3.37
C PHE A 38 2.62 -4.00 2.90
N THR A 39 3.75 -4.38 2.29
CA THR A 39 4.00 -5.74 1.81
C THR A 39 4.07 -6.77 2.94
N VAL A 40 4.57 -6.38 4.11
CA VAL A 40 4.66 -7.27 5.27
C VAL A 40 3.54 -7.05 6.28
N SER A 41 2.64 -6.11 6.04
CA SER A 41 1.59 -5.73 7.00
C SER A 41 0.64 -6.86 7.36
N SER A 42 0.26 -7.70 6.38
CA SER A 42 -0.58 -8.88 6.61
C SER A 42 0.10 -9.87 7.53
N LEU A 43 1.39 -10.14 7.30
CA LEU A 43 2.20 -11.04 8.13
C LEU A 43 2.31 -10.49 9.56
N TYR A 44 2.66 -9.20 9.71
CA TYR A 44 2.80 -8.57 11.02
C TYR A 44 1.50 -8.61 11.84
N MET A 45 0.37 -8.26 11.20
CA MET A 45 -0.92 -8.24 11.89
C MET A 45 -1.38 -9.65 12.29
N SER A 46 -1.10 -10.68 11.49
CA SER A 46 -1.58 -12.06 11.74
C SER A 46 -0.60 -12.93 12.52
N SER A 47 0.70 -12.61 12.51
CA SER A 47 1.68 -13.38 13.27
C SER A 47 1.41 -13.28 14.76
N SER A 48 1.69 -14.38 15.48
CA SER A 48 1.51 -14.43 16.92
C SER A 48 2.46 -13.48 17.65
N PRO A 49 2.14 -13.06 18.88
CA PRO A 49 3.04 -12.24 19.69
C PRO A 49 4.40 -12.91 19.94
N GLU A 50 4.45 -14.24 20.01
CA GLU A 50 5.68 -15.02 20.17
C GLU A 50 6.60 -14.89 18.96
N ALA A 51 6.02 -14.76 17.76
CA ALA A 51 6.73 -14.43 16.52
C ALA A 51 6.97 -12.91 16.36
N GLY A 52 6.58 -12.10 17.34
CA GLY A 52 6.72 -10.64 17.37
C GLY A 52 5.63 -9.88 16.60
N GLY A 53 4.57 -10.56 16.17
CA GLY A 53 3.42 -9.95 15.50
C GLY A 53 2.35 -9.44 16.46
N LEU A 54 1.19 -9.04 15.91
CA LEU A 54 0.08 -8.49 16.69
C LEU A 54 -0.95 -9.54 17.12
N GLY A 55 -0.97 -10.71 16.48
CA GLY A 55 -1.96 -11.77 16.76
C GLY A 55 -3.40 -11.39 16.39
N PHE A 56 -3.59 -10.44 15.48
CA PHE A 56 -4.93 -10.06 15.04
C PHE A 56 -5.57 -11.17 14.22
N ASN A 57 -6.85 -11.38 14.43
CA ASN A 57 -7.61 -12.32 13.64
C ASN A 57 -7.87 -11.76 12.22
N ASP A 58 -8.33 -12.64 11.31
CA ASP A 58 -8.56 -12.29 9.91
C ASP A 58 -9.57 -11.15 9.73
N THR A 59 -10.56 -11.04 10.62
CA THR A 59 -11.55 -9.95 10.61
C THR A 59 -10.92 -8.61 10.97
N GLU A 60 -10.16 -8.54 12.04
CA GLU A 60 -9.44 -7.34 12.48
C GLU A 60 -8.45 -6.87 11.42
N ARG A 61 -7.67 -7.79 10.88
CA ARG A 61 -6.77 -7.52 9.76
C ARG A 61 -7.51 -7.01 8.54
N GLY A 62 -8.61 -7.66 8.15
CA GLY A 62 -9.44 -7.27 7.01
C GLY A 62 -10.03 -5.86 7.15
N VAL A 63 -10.48 -5.49 8.35
CA VAL A 63 -10.97 -4.13 8.67
C VAL A 63 -9.88 -3.09 8.43
N LEU A 64 -8.68 -3.31 8.99
CA LEU A 64 -7.55 -2.40 8.82
C LEU A 64 -7.16 -2.26 7.34
N GLN A 65 -7.03 -3.37 6.64
CA GLN A 65 -6.62 -3.40 5.23
C GLN A 65 -7.71 -2.90 4.26
N GLY A 66 -8.96 -2.84 4.68
CA GLY A 66 -10.04 -2.23 3.91
C GLY A 66 -10.18 -0.73 4.16
N ILE A 67 -10.25 -0.33 5.44
CA ILE A 67 -10.54 1.07 5.84
C ILE A 67 -9.35 1.98 5.54
N ILE A 68 -8.13 1.56 5.83
CA ILE A 68 -6.96 2.43 5.69
C ILE A 68 -6.73 2.83 4.22
N PRO A 69 -6.66 1.89 3.24
CA PRO A 69 -6.57 2.27 1.83
C PRO A 69 -7.74 3.12 1.35
N PHE A 70 -8.96 2.86 1.83
CA PHE A 70 -10.11 3.70 1.49
C PHE A 70 -9.82 5.18 1.79
N PHE A 71 -9.35 5.49 3.00
CA PHE A 71 -9.01 6.87 3.36
C PHE A 71 -7.82 7.42 2.58
N VAL A 72 -6.80 6.61 2.29
CA VAL A 72 -5.66 6.99 1.44
C VAL A 72 -6.11 7.46 0.05
N TYR A 73 -7.18 6.88 -0.49
CA TYR A 73 -7.68 7.24 -1.83
C TYR A 73 -8.80 8.28 -1.84
N VAL A 74 -9.59 8.40 -0.79
CA VAL A 74 -10.70 9.38 -0.70
C VAL A 74 -10.21 10.76 -0.25
N LEU A 75 -9.35 10.82 0.77
CA LEU A 75 -8.85 12.09 1.32
C LEU A 75 -8.07 12.97 0.32
N PRO A 76 -7.34 12.45 -0.69
CA PRO A 76 -6.66 13.25 -1.71
C PRO A 76 -7.55 14.27 -2.43
N VAL A 77 -8.84 14.01 -2.54
CA VAL A 77 -9.81 14.95 -3.12
C VAL A 77 -9.83 16.28 -2.33
N VAL A 78 -9.76 16.18 -1.00
CA VAL A 78 -9.75 17.36 -0.11
C VAL A 78 -8.33 17.90 0.06
N THR A 79 -7.36 17.01 0.30
CA THR A 79 -5.97 17.42 0.61
C THR A 79 -5.27 18.02 -0.60
N GLY A 80 -5.61 17.60 -1.83
CA GLY A 80 -5.13 18.24 -3.04
C GLY A 80 -5.58 19.70 -3.16
N ALA A 81 -6.85 19.97 -2.89
CA ALA A 81 -7.39 21.33 -2.86
C ALA A 81 -6.72 22.21 -1.76
N LEU A 82 -6.39 21.62 -0.61
CA LEU A 82 -5.63 22.31 0.43
C LEU A 82 -4.19 22.62 -0.03
N GLY A 83 -3.54 21.72 -0.76
CA GLY A 83 -2.22 21.92 -1.34
C GLY A 83 -2.14 23.16 -2.21
N ASP A 84 -3.13 23.35 -3.09
CA ASP A 84 -3.20 24.52 -3.97
C ASP A 84 -3.44 25.83 -3.23
N ARG A 85 -4.06 25.79 -2.04
CA ARG A 85 -4.34 26.98 -1.22
C ARG A 85 -3.20 27.34 -0.26
N LEU A 86 -2.63 26.32 0.42
CA LEU A 86 -1.64 26.54 1.48
C LEU A 86 -0.21 26.51 0.99
N GLY A 87 0.01 26.10 -0.27
CA GLY A 87 1.33 25.93 -0.87
C GLY A 87 1.90 24.52 -0.65
N TYR A 88 2.59 24.01 -1.68
CA TYR A 88 3.04 22.62 -1.73
C TYR A 88 4.11 22.32 -0.69
N ARG A 89 5.09 23.22 -0.51
CA ARG A 89 6.14 23.01 0.49
C ARG A 89 5.57 22.85 1.90
N ARG A 90 4.65 23.72 2.32
CA ARG A 90 4.01 23.62 3.65
C ARG A 90 3.26 22.31 3.82
N MET A 91 2.52 21.92 2.80
CA MET A 91 1.75 20.69 2.85
C MET A 91 2.64 19.43 2.84
N PHE A 92 3.76 19.41 2.11
CA PHE A 92 4.75 18.34 2.23
C PHE A 92 5.33 18.24 3.64
N LEU A 93 5.68 19.37 4.25
CA LEU A 93 6.17 19.39 5.64
C LEU A 93 5.14 18.85 6.63
N ILE A 94 3.87 19.22 6.48
CA ILE A 94 2.75 18.70 7.30
C ILE A 94 2.62 17.19 7.09
N ALA A 95 2.62 16.71 5.84
CA ALA A 95 2.53 15.29 5.52
C ALA A 95 3.65 14.48 6.20
N PHE A 96 4.90 14.92 6.05
CA PHE A 96 6.04 14.21 6.63
C PHE A 96 6.14 14.36 8.14
N ALA A 97 5.71 15.49 8.71
CA ALA A 97 5.61 15.68 10.17
C ALA A 97 4.56 14.75 10.81
N ILE A 98 3.51 14.40 10.08
CA ILE A 98 2.53 13.38 10.51
C ILE A 98 3.09 11.97 10.28
N LEU A 99 3.61 11.67 9.10
CA LEU A 99 4.03 10.32 8.71
C LEU A 99 5.21 9.80 9.54
N THR A 100 6.23 10.65 9.80
CA THR A 100 7.46 10.23 10.51
C THR A 100 7.15 9.63 11.88
N PRO A 101 6.47 10.34 12.81
CA PRO A 101 6.12 9.75 14.10
C PRO A 101 5.09 8.63 13.98
N SER A 102 4.18 8.69 13.01
CA SER A 102 3.15 7.66 12.85
C SER A 102 3.74 6.31 12.48
N TYR A 103 4.70 6.25 11.54
CA TYR A 103 5.39 5.00 11.24
C TYR A 103 6.15 4.46 12.44
N PHE A 104 6.85 5.29 13.19
CA PHE A 104 7.53 4.85 14.42
C PHE A 104 6.55 4.28 15.43
N LEU A 105 5.44 4.98 15.68
CA LEU A 105 4.43 4.57 16.65
C LEU A 105 3.72 3.26 16.26
N LEU A 106 3.57 2.94 14.96
CA LEU A 106 3.00 1.66 14.53
C LEU A 106 3.78 0.46 15.09
N GLY A 107 5.09 0.58 15.25
CA GLY A 107 5.92 -0.47 15.85
C GLY A 107 5.86 -0.51 17.39
N GLN A 108 5.20 0.45 18.03
CA GLN A 108 5.13 0.54 19.50
C GLN A 108 3.75 0.16 20.05
N VAL A 109 2.73 0.09 19.19
CA VAL A 109 1.34 -0.19 19.58
C VAL A 109 0.95 -1.60 19.14
N HIS A 110 0.47 -2.42 20.10
CA HIS A 110 0.16 -3.83 19.87
C HIS A 110 -1.33 -4.15 20.01
N GLN A 111 -2.14 -3.19 20.45
CA GLN A 111 -3.58 -3.36 20.58
C GLN A 111 -4.32 -2.81 19.36
N PHE A 112 -5.45 -3.43 19.00
CA PHE A 112 -6.19 -3.10 17.78
C PHE A 112 -6.55 -1.59 17.67
N TRP A 113 -7.17 -0.99 18.67
CA TRP A 113 -7.63 0.41 18.58
C TRP A 113 -6.49 1.44 18.54
N PRO A 114 -5.46 1.36 19.39
CA PRO A 114 -4.27 2.20 19.24
C PRO A 114 -3.60 2.03 17.87
N PHE A 115 -3.45 0.79 17.40
CA PHE A 115 -2.87 0.51 16.09
C PHE A 115 -3.72 1.11 14.96
N PHE A 116 -5.05 0.92 15.00
CA PHE A 116 -5.98 1.52 14.05
C PHE A 116 -5.85 3.05 13.99
N LEU A 117 -5.82 3.74 15.14
CA LEU A 117 -5.70 5.20 15.19
C LEU A 117 -4.36 5.68 14.62
N VAL A 118 -3.26 5.04 14.97
CA VAL A 118 -1.94 5.39 14.43
C VAL A 118 -1.87 5.12 12.93
N TYR A 119 -2.44 4.01 12.47
CA TYR A 119 -2.49 3.68 11.05
C TYR A 119 -3.37 4.66 10.26
N MET A 120 -4.44 5.20 10.87
CA MET A 120 -5.22 6.30 10.29
C MET A 120 -4.40 7.58 10.12
N LEU A 121 -3.45 7.88 11.03
CA LEU A 121 -2.52 9.00 10.84
C LEU A 121 -1.57 8.76 9.66
N VAL A 122 -1.11 7.51 9.46
CA VAL A 122 -0.35 7.16 8.25
C VAL A 122 -1.20 7.38 6.99
N ALA A 123 -2.47 6.94 7.00
CA ALA A 123 -3.38 7.17 5.88
C ALA A 123 -3.57 8.67 5.58
N LEU A 124 -3.73 9.50 6.62
CA LEU A 124 -3.86 10.95 6.48
C LEU A 124 -2.60 11.58 5.86
N GLY A 125 -1.43 11.24 6.38
CA GLY A 125 -0.17 11.77 5.86
C GLY A 125 0.09 11.35 4.40
N ALA A 126 -0.15 10.08 4.06
CA ALA A 126 -0.04 9.57 2.69
C ALA A 126 -1.05 10.23 1.74
N ALA A 127 -2.27 10.46 2.21
CA ALA A 127 -3.31 11.15 1.44
C ALA A 127 -2.99 12.63 1.19
N ILE A 128 -2.24 13.29 2.08
CA ILE A 128 -1.72 14.63 1.84
C ILE A 128 -0.58 14.58 0.82
N PHE A 129 0.36 13.66 0.97
CA PHE A 129 1.55 13.55 0.11
C PHE A 129 1.23 13.27 -1.36
N LYS A 130 0.35 12.29 -1.62
CA LYS A 130 0.07 11.77 -2.97
C LYS A 130 -0.31 12.85 -4.00
N PRO A 131 -1.35 13.69 -3.78
CA PRO A 131 -1.72 14.71 -4.77
C PRO A 131 -0.63 15.78 -4.95
N LEU A 132 0.15 16.06 -3.92
CA LEU A 132 1.22 17.06 -3.98
C LEU A 132 2.35 16.62 -4.89
N VAL A 133 2.83 15.39 -4.74
CA VAL A 133 3.95 14.90 -5.55
C VAL A 133 3.55 14.77 -7.02
N VAL A 134 2.36 14.21 -7.30
CA VAL A 134 1.81 14.11 -8.66
C VAL A 134 1.62 15.50 -9.29
N GLY A 135 1.05 16.45 -8.53
CA GLY A 135 0.89 17.84 -8.96
C GLY A 135 2.22 18.56 -9.19
N THR A 136 3.25 18.27 -8.38
CA THR A 136 4.60 18.82 -8.57
C THR A 136 5.24 18.30 -9.87
N VAL A 137 5.15 17.00 -10.14
CA VAL A 137 5.62 16.40 -11.39
C VAL A 137 4.88 16.98 -12.60
N ALA A 138 3.55 17.09 -12.53
CA ALA A 138 2.73 17.65 -13.60
C ALA A 138 3.09 19.11 -13.93
N ARG A 139 3.38 19.94 -12.91
CA ARG A 139 3.78 21.35 -13.07
C ARG A 139 5.22 21.53 -13.52
N SER A 140 6.08 20.56 -13.24
CA SER A 140 7.48 20.56 -13.65
C SER A 140 7.67 20.08 -15.09
N ALA A 141 6.62 19.62 -15.75
CA ALA A 141 6.62 19.16 -17.13
C ALA A 141 5.89 20.14 -18.06
N ASN A 142 6.31 20.18 -19.33
CA ASN A 142 5.61 20.88 -20.41
C ASN A 142 4.85 19.88 -21.31
N GLU A 143 4.07 20.37 -22.28
CA GLU A 143 3.28 19.54 -23.19
C GLU A 143 4.14 18.50 -23.96
N HIS A 144 5.40 18.83 -24.28
CA HIS A 144 6.27 17.98 -25.10
C HIS A 144 6.97 16.88 -24.29
N ASN A 145 7.24 17.10 -23.00
CA ASN A 145 7.96 16.16 -22.15
C ASN A 145 7.11 15.52 -21.05
N ARG A 146 5.78 15.79 -21.00
CA ARG A 146 4.87 15.32 -19.97
C ARG A 146 4.83 13.79 -19.87
N GLY A 147 4.76 13.09 -21.01
CA GLY A 147 4.80 11.62 -21.06
C GLY A 147 6.08 11.07 -20.44
N ARG A 148 7.24 11.66 -20.80
CA ARG A 148 8.53 11.27 -20.23
C ARG A 148 8.62 11.58 -18.72
N ALA A 149 8.07 12.71 -18.26
CA ALA A 149 8.05 13.06 -16.85
C ALA A 149 7.29 12.04 -16.01
N PHE A 150 6.08 11.66 -16.44
CA PHE A 150 5.30 10.63 -15.76
C PHE A 150 5.91 9.23 -15.90
N GLY A 151 6.54 8.92 -17.03
CA GLY A 151 7.29 7.67 -17.21
C GLY A 151 8.41 7.52 -16.18
N ILE A 152 9.23 8.58 -15.97
CA ILE A 152 10.27 8.62 -14.95
C ILE A 152 9.64 8.52 -13.54
N PHE A 153 8.58 9.28 -13.28
CA PHE A 153 7.90 9.25 -11.99
C PHE A 153 7.41 7.83 -11.62
N TYR A 154 6.70 7.16 -12.52
CA TYR A 154 6.25 5.79 -12.27
C TYR A 154 7.39 4.79 -12.15
N MET A 155 8.50 4.99 -12.86
CA MET A 155 9.70 4.19 -12.66
C MET A 155 10.26 4.37 -11.24
N MET A 156 10.30 5.61 -10.70
CA MET A 156 10.73 5.86 -9.32
C MET A 156 9.78 5.26 -8.28
N VAL A 157 8.47 5.25 -8.55
CA VAL A 157 7.48 4.52 -7.73
C VAL A 157 7.86 3.03 -7.63
N ASN A 158 8.18 2.39 -8.76
CA ASN A 158 8.53 0.97 -8.79
C ASN A 158 9.92 0.69 -8.20
N VAL A 159 10.89 1.59 -8.36
CA VAL A 159 12.19 1.50 -7.68
C VAL A 159 12.00 1.49 -6.16
N GLY A 160 11.22 2.42 -5.62
CA GLY A 160 10.90 2.44 -4.19
C GLY A 160 10.07 1.22 -3.76
N GLY A 161 9.14 0.77 -4.62
CA GLY A 161 8.34 -0.44 -4.42
C GLY A 161 9.15 -1.73 -4.38
N PHE A 162 10.24 -1.80 -5.13
CA PHE A 162 11.20 -2.91 -5.08
C PHE A 162 12.10 -2.83 -3.83
N LEU A 163 12.73 -1.67 -3.61
CA LEU A 163 13.67 -1.49 -2.51
C LEU A 163 13.00 -1.62 -1.13
N GLY A 164 11.76 -1.14 -0.99
CA GLY A 164 11.02 -1.17 0.26
C GLY A 164 10.90 -2.58 0.84
N PRO A 165 10.25 -3.54 0.17
CA PRO A 165 10.14 -4.92 0.65
C PRO A 165 11.48 -5.62 0.84
N VAL A 166 12.46 -5.38 -0.06
CA VAL A 166 13.80 -5.98 0.03
C VAL A 166 14.50 -5.56 1.32
N ILE A 167 14.49 -4.26 1.65
CA ILE A 167 15.11 -3.77 2.88
C ILE A 167 14.27 -4.17 4.10
N ALA A 168 12.93 -4.13 3.98
CA ALA A 168 12.03 -4.55 5.06
C ALA A 168 12.23 -6.02 5.44
N GLY A 169 12.39 -6.92 4.47
CA GLY A 169 12.69 -8.33 4.73
C GLY A 169 14.00 -8.52 5.51
N TYR A 170 15.03 -7.75 5.17
CA TYR A 170 16.28 -7.78 5.90
C TYR A 170 16.15 -7.29 7.35
N VAL A 171 15.53 -6.13 7.57
CA VAL A 171 15.41 -5.57 8.92
C VAL A 171 14.39 -6.32 9.77
N ARG A 172 13.38 -6.95 9.16
CA ARG A 172 12.41 -7.83 9.83
C ARG A 172 13.09 -9.06 10.46
N ALA A 173 14.15 -9.58 9.82
CA ALA A 173 14.91 -10.69 10.37
C ALA A 173 15.54 -10.35 11.74
N ILE A 174 15.76 -9.07 12.03
CA ILE A 174 16.22 -8.58 13.33
C ILE A 174 15.03 -8.45 14.29
N SER A 175 14.04 -7.61 13.94
CA SER A 175 12.76 -7.52 14.64
C SER A 175 11.72 -6.75 13.80
N TRP A 176 10.45 -6.89 14.15
CA TRP A 176 9.36 -6.16 13.50
C TRP A 176 9.45 -4.65 13.70
N GLU A 177 9.91 -4.18 14.87
CA GLU A 177 10.04 -2.75 15.16
C GLU A 177 11.01 -2.06 14.19
N HIS A 178 12.03 -2.79 13.70
CA HIS A 178 12.97 -2.24 12.73
C HIS A 178 12.34 -1.94 11.37
N VAL A 179 11.26 -2.63 10.97
CA VAL A 179 10.51 -2.31 9.73
C VAL A 179 9.85 -0.95 9.86
N PHE A 180 9.25 -0.67 11.00
CA PHE A 180 8.59 0.61 11.26
C PHE A 180 9.62 1.74 11.44
N LEU A 181 10.72 1.45 12.10
CA LEU A 181 11.83 2.39 12.25
C LEU A 181 12.43 2.75 10.88
N LEU A 182 12.63 1.77 9.99
CA LEU A 182 13.07 1.99 8.61
C LEU A 182 12.11 2.95 7.88
N SER A 183 10.81 2.69 7.95
CA SER A 183 9.79 3.53 7.32
C SER A 183 9.80 4.94 7.90
N SER A 184 9.92 5.07 9.22
CA SER A 184 10.04 6.36 9.91
C SER A 184 11.30 7.13 9.48
N ILE A 185 12.45 6.47 9.38
CA ILE A 185 13.71 7.08 8.92
C ILE A 185 13.59 7.54 7.46
N ALA A 186 13.03 6.71 6.57
CA ALA A 186 12.84 7.08 5.17
C ALA A 186 11.97 8.34 5.01
N ILE A 187 10.89 8.44 5.79
CA ILE A 187 10.06 9.67 5.81
C ILE A 187 10.76 10.83 6.52
N GLY A 188 11.55 10.56 7.56
CA GLY A 188 12.39 11.58 8.21
C GLY A 188 13.40 12.21 7.25
N ILE A 189 14.01 11.39 6.37
CA ILE A 189 14.84 11.89 5.26
C ILE A 189 14.01 12.78 4.33
N ASN A 190 12.79 12.39 3.97
CA ASN A 190 11.91 13.23 3.18
C ASN A 190 11.57 14.56 3.85
N LEU A 191 11.35 14.56 5.16
CA LEU A 191 11.14 15.78 5.93
C LEU A 191 12.35 16.72 5.83
N LEU A 192 13.57 16.18 5.96
CA LEU A 192 14.81 16.96 5.83
C LEU A 192 14.99 17.50 4.40
N ILE A 193 14.74 16.64 3.38
CA ILE A 193 14.78 17.06 1.97
C ILE A 193 13.79 18.20 1.71
N ALA A 194 12.56 18.09 2.21
CA ALA A 194 11.54 19.10 2.03
C ALA A 194 11.89 20.43 2.75
N LEU A 195 12.48 20.36 3.95
CA LEU A 195 12.92 21.54 4.70
C LEU A 195 14.04 22.30 3.98
N VAL A 196 15.00 21.57 3.42
CA VAL A 196 16.25 22.17 2.89
C VAL A 196 16.14 22.47 1.39
N LEU A 197 15.51 21.62 0.60
CA LEU A 197 15.58 21.67 -0.86
C LEU A 197 14.31 22.20 -1.54
N LEU A 198 13.14 22.14 -0.88
CA LEU A 198 11.92 22.71 -1.46
C LEU A 198 11.86 24.21 -1.20
N GLU A 199 11.63 24.96 -2.25
CA GLU A 199 11.42 26.40 -2.19
C GLU A 199 9.96 26.74 -1.83
N ASP A 200 9.73 27.89 -1.20
CA ASP A 200 8.39 28.36 -0.89
C ASP A 200 7.65 28.71 -2.19
N ASP A 201 6.61 27.95 -2.45
CA ASP A 201 5.73 28.15 -3.60
C ASP A 201 4.54 28.98 -3.10
N THR A 202 4.59 30.28 -3.37
CA THR A 202 3.46 31.16 -3.03
C THR A 202 2.26 30.77 -3.90
N PRO A 203 1.08 30.53 -3.29
CA PRO A 203 -0.12 30.18 -4.05
C PRO A 203 -0.45 31.30 -5.05
N ARG A 204 -0.50 30.97 -6.34
CA ARG A 204 -0.98 31.91 -7.37
C ARG A 204 -2.50 31.89 -7.35
N GLU A 205 -3.16 33.04 -7.44
CA GLU A 205 -4.62 33.14 -7.56
C GLU A 205 -5.18 32.30 -8.72
N SER A 206 -4.40 32.12 -9.79
CA SER A 206 -4.75 31.24 -10.90
C SER A 206 -4.91 29.77 -10.49
N ASN A 207 -4.17 29.28 -9.49
CA ASN A 207 -4.27 27.88 -9.04
C ASN A 207 -5.55 27.62 -8.25
N ILE A 208 -6.01 28.60 -7.48
CA ILE A 208 -7.27 28.50 -6.71
C ILE A 208 -8.49 28.41 -7.66
N LYS A 209 -8.46 29.19 -8.74
CA LYS A 209 -9.52 29.12 -9.79
C LYS A 209 -9.48 27.79 -10.53
N ALA A 210 -8.28 27.29 -10.88
CA ALA A 210 -8.10 26.00 -11.54
C ALA A 210 -8.63 24.84 -10.69
N THR A 211 -8.35 24.84 -9.38
CA THR A 211 -8.85 23.81 -8.46
C THR A 211 -10.38 23.83 -8.31
N SER A 212 -10.99 25.01 -8.20
CA SER A 212 -12.45 25.12 -8.11
C SER A 212 -13.13 24.64 -9.40
N THR A 213 -12.52 24.90 -10.55
CA THR A 213 -12.99 24.40 -11.86
C THR A 213 -12.82 22.88 -11.94
N ALA A 214 -11.67 22.34 -11.56
CA ALA A 214 -11.43 20.89 -11.55
C ALA A 214 -12.39 20.13 -10.62
N LEU A 215 -12.72 20.68 -9.44
CA LEU A 215 -13.74 20.09 -8.56
C LEU A 215 -15.13 20.14 -9.17
N LYS A 216 -15.46 21.22 -9.90
CA LYS A 216 -16.73 21.33 -10.62
C LYS A 216 -16.78 20.34 -11.78
N ASP A 217 -15.73 20.24 -12.56
CA ASP A 217 -15.60 19.29 -13.68
C ASP A 217 -15.67 17.84 -13.17
N ALA A 218 -15.01 17.53 -12.05
CA ALA A 218 -15.13 16.23 -11.40
C ALA A 218 -16.58 15.94 -10.95
N GLY A 219 -17.30 16.94 -10.45
CA GLY A 219 -18.72 16.83 -10.13
C GLY A 219 -19.61 16.58 -11.35
N GLU A 220 -19.24 17.10 -12.52
CA GLU A 220 -19.96 16.83 -13.77
C GLU A 220 -19.70 15.40 -14.29
N VAL A 221 -18.51 14.87 -14.05
CA VAL A 221 -18.08 13.55 -14.53
C VAL A 221 -18.51 12.43 -13.58
N LEU A 222 -18.30 12.60 -12.27
CA LEU A 222 -18.60 11.57 -11.27
C LEU A 222 -20.05 11.64 -10.75
N GLY A 223 -20.63 12.82 -10.74
CA GLY A 223 -21.94 13.11 -10.16
C GLY A 223 -21.86 14.21 -9.11
N ASN A 224 -23.01 14.68 -8.67
CA ASN A 224 -23.08 15.76 -7.69
C ASN A 224 -22.79 15.29 -6.25
N GLY A 225 -22.70 16.24 -5.30
CA GLY A 225 -22.45 15.95 -3.89
C GLY A 225 -23.47 15.00 -3.26
N ARG A 226 -24.71 14.97 -3.77
CA ARG A 226 -25.74 14.01 -3.36
C ARG A 226 -25.39 12.57 -3.74
N PHE A 227 -24.77 12.36 -4.90
CA PHE A 227 -24.29 11.04 -5.33
C PHE A 227 -23.15 10.56 -4.42
N ALA A 228 -22.20 11.42 -4.10
CA ALA A 228 -21.14 11.09 -3.14
C ALA A 228 -21.71 10.76 -1.76
N LEU A 229 -22.67 11.57 -1.26
CA LEU A 229 -23.36 11.31 0.01
C LEU A 229 -24.14 9.98 0.00
N MET A 230 -24.65 9.56 -1.16
CA MET A 230 -25.29 8.25 -1.30
C MET A 230 -24.29 7.10 -1.21
N LEU A 231 -23.14 7.21 -1.86
CA LEU A 231 -22.16 6.12 -1.97
C LEU A 231 -21.35 5.89 -0.70
N VAL A 232 -20.90 6.97 -0.02
CA VAL A 232 -20.00 6.86 1.15
C VAL A 232 -20.59 6.00 2.26
N PRO A 233 -21.85 6.17 2.72
CA PRO A 233 -22.43 5.31 3.74
C PRO A 233 -22.60 3.84 3.29
N ILE A 234 -22.85 3.61 2.00
CA ILE A 234 -22.93 2.25 1.43
C ILE A 234 -21.56 1.55 1.58
N ILE A 235 -20.48 2.23 1.16
CA ILE A 235 -19.12 1.67 1.24
C ILE A 235 -18.69 1.46 2.69
N LEU A 236 -18.91 2.44 3.57
CA LEU A 236 -18.58 2.31 5.00
C LEU A 236 -19.41 1.21 5.66
N GLY A 237 -20.70 1.11 5.35
CA GLY A 237 -21.56 0.03 5.84
C GLY A 237 -21.09 -1.35 5.37
N LEU A 238 -20.63 -1.46 4.11
CA LEU A 238 -20.03 -2.68 3.58
C LEU A 238 -18.77 -3.09 4.36
N MET A 239 -17.89 -2.13 4.68
CA MET A 239 -16.69 -2.37 5.49
C MET A 239 -17.04 -2.83 6.91
N VAL A 240 -18.03 -2.19 7.54
CA VAL A 240 -18.50 -2.53 8.90
C VAL A 240 -19.14 -3.93 8.92
N ALA A 241 -19.91 -4.29 7.87
CA ALA A 241 -20.49 -5.62 7.74
C ALA A 241 -19.42 -6.69 7.45
N GLY A 242 -18.48 -6.37 6.56
CA GLY A 242 -17.33 -7.24 6.27
C GLY A 242 -16.44 -7.46 7.49
N GLY A 243 -16.32 -6.46 8.36
CA GLY A 243 -15.64 -6.53 9.65
C GLY A 243 -16.41 -7.29 10.73
N GLY A 244 -17.59 -7.83 10.43
CA GLY A 244 -18.40 -8.60 11.38
C GLY A 244 -19.04 -7.78 12.50
N TRP A 245 -18.94 -6.45 12.48
CA TRP A 245 -19.53 -5.57 13.51
C TRP A 245 -21.04 -5.43 13.40
N ILE A 246 -21.57 -5.64 12.18
CA ILE A 246 -23.01 -5.81 11.92
C ILE A 246 -23.22 -7.02 11.04
N SER A 247 -24.38 -7.68 11.18
CA SER A 247 -24.72 -8.81 10.30
C SER A 247 -25.06 -8.34 8.89
N TRP A 248 -24.86 -9.21 7.90
CA TRP A 248 -25.23 -8.96 6.51
C TRP A 248 -26.74 -8.66 6.35
N GLN A 249 -27.58 -9.21 7.23
CA GLN A 249 -29.01 -8.91 7.25
C GLN A 249 -29.28 -7.45 7.65
N HIS A 250 -28.60 -6.94 8.69
CA HIS A 250 -28.70 -5.55 9.11
C HIS A 250 -28.16 -4.61 8.03
N TYR A 251 -27.06 -4.98 7.37
CA TYR A 251 -26.56 -4.21 6.25
C TYR A 251 -27.53 -4.19 5.07
N GLY A 252 -28.17 -5.34 4.73
CA GLY A 252 -29.22 -5.38 3.70
C GLY A 252 -30.42 -4.49 4.04
N LEU A 253 -30.87 -4.52 5.30
CA LEU A 253 -31.93 -3.64 5.78
C LEU A 253 -31.51 -2.15 5.68
N PHE A 254 -30.28 -1.84 6.07
CA PHE A 254 -29.73 -0.49 5.89
C PHE A 254 -29.78 -0.04 4.44
N LEU A 255 -29.37 -0.88 3.49
CA LEU A 255 -29.39 -0.55 2.06
C LEU A 255 -30.84 -0.26 1.57
N LEU A 256 -31.81 -1.05 1.99
CA LEU A 256 -33.23 -0.81 1.64
C LEU A 256 -33.76 0.50 2.20
N LEU A 257 -33.51 0.77 3.49
CA LEU A 257 -33.91 2.00 4.15
C LEU A 257 -33.20 3.23 3.55
N TRP A 258 -31.89 3.09 3.24
CA TRP A 258 -31.11 4.14 2.64
C TRP A 258 -31.58 4.46 1.21
N ALA A 259 -31.85 3.46 0.40
CA ALA A 259 -32.43 3.64 -0.93
C ALA A 259 -33.82 4.33 -0.86
N GLY A 260 -34.68 3.90 0.07
CA GLY A 260 -35.97 4.57 0.33
C GLY A 260 -35.80 6.03 0.75
N THR A 261 -34.84 6.31 1.65
CA THR A 261 -34.52 7.68 2.07
C THR A 261 -34.05 8.53 0.89
N GLN A 262 -33.15 8.00 0.04
CA GLN A 262 -32.67 8.72 -1.14
C GLN A 262 -33.81 8.98 -2.14
N TYR A 263 -34.70 8.03 -2.35
CA TYR A 263 -35.86 8.17 -3.22
C TYR A 263 -36.83 9.26 -2.72
N LEU A 264 -37.17 9.26 -1.42
CA LEU A 264 -38.04 10.29 -0.82
C LEU A 264 -37.39 11.67 -0.87
N TRP A 265 -36.09 11.74 -0.57
CA TRP A 265 -35.33 12.98 -0.63
C TRP A 265 -35.29 13.54 -2.05
N ASP A 266 -35.13 12.69 -3.05
CA ASP A 266 -35.09 13.11 -4.44
C ASP A 266 -36.42 13.71 -4.89
N ARG A 267 -37.56 13.20 -4.40
CA ARG A 267 -38.89 13.77 -4.66
C ARG A 267 -39.12 15.19 -4.09
N THR A 268 -38.38 15.53 -3.02
CA THR A 268 -38.45 16.86 -2.38
C THR A 268 -37.31 17.77 -2.84
N SER A 269 -36.50 17.33 -3.79
CA SER A 269 -35.37 18.08 -4.31
C SER A 269 -35.81 19.23 -5.25
N ASN A 270 -34.98 20.28 -5.32
CA ASN A 270 -35.18 21.43 -6.19
C ASN A 270 -34.02 21.56 -7.17
N PRO A 271 -34.23 21.33 -8.47
CA PRO A 271 -33.19 21.43 -9.50
C PRO A 271 -32.51 22.80 -9.60
N GLY A 272 -33.19 23.86 -9.21
CA GLY A 272 -32.68 25.24 -9.25
C GLY A 272 -32.00 25.72 -7.97
N SER A 273 -31.83 24.83 -6.96
CA SER A 273 -31.19 25.19 -5.70
C SER A 273 -29.67 25.33 -5.84
N GLU A 274 -29.09 26.41 -5.28
CA GLU A 274 -27.63 26.56 -5.14
C GLU A 274 -27.07 25.61 -4.08
N LEU A 275 -27.90 25.14 -3.16
CA LEU A 275 -27.49 24.22 -2.08
C LEU A 275 -27.43 22.79 -2.61
N TRP A 276 -26.23 22.22 -2.66
CA TRP A 276 -25.95 20.91 -3.25
C TRP A 276 -26.83 19.77 -2.66
N TYR A 277 -27.16 19.81 -1.40
CA TYR A 277 -28.00 18.80 -0.73
C TYR A 277 -29.50 18.91 -1.07
N ARG A 278 -29.94 20.03 -1.64
CA ARG A 278 -31.31 20.22 -2.14
C ARG A 278 -31.46 19.90 -3.63
N GLN A 279 -30.38 19.69 -4.33
CA GLN A 279 -30.41 19.29 -5.73
C GLN A 279 -30.85 17.83 -5.87
N PRO A 280 -31.48 17.44 -6.99
CA PRO A 280 -31.76 16.04 -7.28
C PRO A 280 -30.44 15.24 -7.40
N LEU A 281 -30.53 13.93 -7.12
CA LEU A 281 -29.41 13.02 -7.29
C LEU A 281 -29.02 12.98 -8.77
N ARG A 282 -27.82 13.37 -9.09
CA ARG A 282 -27.28 13.33 -10.45
C ARG A 282 -26.07 12.41 -10.50
N VAL A 283 -26.24 11.34 -11.24
CA VAL A 283 -25.15 10.47 -11.66
C VAL A 283 -24.41 11.17 -12.79
N GLY A 284 -23.09 11.15 -12.78
CA GLY A 284 -22.27 11.75 -13.84
C GLY A 284 -22.31 10.96 -15.14
N ASN A 285 -21.18 10.93 -15.84
CA ASN A 285 -21.06 10.18 -17.09
C ASN A 285 -21.15 8.67 -16.84
N ALA A 286 -22.28 8.03 -17.16
CA ALA A 286 -22.52 6.62 -16.90
C ALA A 286 -21.48 5.67 -17.54
N PRO A 287 -21.06 5.82 -18.81
CA PRO A 287 -19.96 5.02 -19.37
C PRO A 287 -18.66 5.14 -18.59
N PHE A 288 -18.31 6.32 -18.11
CA PHE A 288 -17.12 6.53 -17.28
C PHE A 288 -17.24 5.87 -15.91
N LEU A 289 -18.40 5.90 -15.28
CA LEU A 289 -18.64 5.21 -14.01
C LEU A 289 -18.56 3.69 -14.16
N VAL A 290 -19.06 3.12 -15.27
CA VAL A 290 -18.88 1.70 -15.58
C VAL A 290 -17.40 1.37 -15.76
N TYR A 291 -16.65 2.21 -16.47
CA TYR A 291 -15.19 2.05 -16.59
C TYR A 291 -14.50 2.06 -15.23
N LEU A 292 -14.84 3.01 -14.34
CA LEU A 292 -14.29 3.07 -12.99
C LEU A 292 -14.66 1.83 -12.17
N LEU A 293 -15.87 1.30 -12.32
CA LEU A 293 -16.28 0.07 -11.65
C LEU A 293 -15.43 -1.12 -12.11
N VAL A 294 -15.26 -1.30 -13.42
CA VAL A 294 -14.40 -2.36 -13.97
C VAL A 294 -12.96 -2.20 -13.47
N LEU A 295 -12.44 -0.97 -13.48
CA LEU A 295 -11.10 -0.67 -12.99
C LEU A 295 -10.97 -0.95 -11.49
N SER A 296 -11.99 -0.66 -10.68
CA SER A 296 -11.98 -0.95 -9.24
C SER A 296 -11.95 -2.45 -8.95
N LEU A 297 -12.65 -3.27 -9.75
CA LEU A 297 -12.58 -4.73 -9.65
C LEU A 297 -11.19 -5.26 -9.98
N PHE A 298 -10.54 -4.72 -11.02
CA PHE A 298 -9.15 -5.03 -11.33
C PHE A 298 -8.23 -4.72 -10.15
N TRP A 299 -8.32 -3.51 -9.57
CA TRP A 299 -7.52 -3.12 -8.43
C TRP A 299 -7.81 -3.93 -7.17
N ALA A 300 -9.06 -4.38 -6.96
CA ALA A 300 -9.42 -5.25 -5.85
C ALA A 300 -8.67 -6.59 -5.93
N VAL A 301 -8.58 -7.18 -7.12
CA VAL A 301 -7.81 -8.42 -7.35
C VAL A 301 -6.30 -8.15 -7.22
N TYR A 302 -5.79 -7.08 -7.86
CA TYR A 302 -4.37 -6.73 -7.80
C TYR A 302 -3.87 -6.52 -6.37
N ASN A 303 -4.64 -5.85 -5.52
CA ASN A 303 -4.24 -5.63 -4.13
C ASN A 303 -4.08 -6.92 -3.32
N GLN A 304 -4.62 -8.06 -3.78
CA GLN A 304 -4.41 -9.35 -3.09
C GLN A 304 -2.95 -9.79 -3.09
N ILE A 305 -2.12 -9.26 -4.01
CA ILE A 305 -0.66 -9.46 -4.01
C ILE A 305 -0.02 -8.99 -2.68
N PHE A 306 -0.59 -7.96 -2.03
CA PHE A 306 -0.10 -7.44 -0.76
C PHE A 306 -0.89 -7.95 0.46
N LEU A 307 -2.16 -8.29 0.27
CA LEU A 307 -3.07 -8.60 1.37
C LEU A 307 -3.15 -10.09 1.70
N THR A 308 -3.23 -10.92 0.68
CA THR A 308 -3.48 -12.37 0.82
C THR A 308 -2.26 -13.20 0.41
N LEU A 309 -1.59 -12.81 -0.67
CA LEU A 309 -0.46 -13.58 -1.21
C LEU A 309 0.69 -13.78 -0.21
N PRO A 310 1.09 -12.79 0.63
CA PRO A 310 2.16 -13.02 1.61
C PRO A 310 1.84 -14.15 2.58
N LEU A 311 0.61 -14.19 3.09
CA LEU A 311 0.14 -15.25 3.99
C LEU A 311 0.03 -16.59 3.26
N TYR A 312 -0.48 -16.58 2.02
CA TYR A 312 -0.55 -17.80 1.23
C TYR A 312 0.83 -18.39 0.95
N VAL A 313 1.80 -17.55 0.61
CA VAL A 313 3.19 -17.99 0.40
C VAL A 313 3.77 -18.56 1.69
N GLN A 314 3.60 -17.87 2.81
CA GLN A 314 4.07 -18.33 4.11
C GLN A 314 3.46 -19.69 4.49
N ASP A 315 2.14 -19.84 4.36
CA ASP A 315 1.42 -20.99 4.91
C ASP A 315 1.38 -22.19 3.94
N PHE A 316 1.45 -21.97 2.60
CA PHE A 316 1.14 -23.02 1.63
C PHE A 316 2.21 -23.23 0.53
N VAL A 317 3.12 -22.29 0.30
CA VAL A 317 4.11 -22.45 -0.77
C VAL A 317 5.42 -22.99 -0.21
N ASP A 318 5.86 -24.13 -0.74
CA ASP A 318 7.19 -24.68 -0.42
C ASP A 318 8.23 -24.05 -1.35
N THR A 319 9.19 -23.36 -0.76
CA THR A 319 10.30 -22.70 -1.46
C THR A 319 11.66 -23.30 -1.10
N SER A 320 11.67 -24.45 -0.42
CA SER A 320 12.92 -25.12 0.05
C SER A 320 13.86 -25.46 -1.11
N ASP A 321 13.32 -25.87 -2.25
CA ASP A 321 14.12 -26.16 -3.46
C ASP A 321 14.87 -24.91 -3.96
N VAL A 322 14.20 -23.76 -3.95
CA VAL A 322 14.80 -22.47 -4.33
C VAL A 322 15.87 -22.07 -3.33
N VAL A 323 15.59 -22.24 -2.02
CA VAL A 323 16.60 -22.00 -0.97
C VAL A 323 17.82 -22.88 -1.18
N PHE A 324 17.61 -24.17 -1.46
CA PHE A 324 18.70 -25.11 -1.73
C PHE A 324 19.54 -24.68 -2.94
N PHE A 325 18.89 -24.31 -4.05
CA PHE A 325 19.56 -23.83 -5.25
C PHE A 325 20.37 -22.54 -4.99
N VAL A 326 19.75 -21.56 -4.33
CA VAL A 326 20.43 -20.29 -3.99
C VAL A 326 21.60 -20.52 -3.03
N ASN A 327 21.43 -21.41 -2.05
CA ASN A 327 22.49 -21.76 -1.09
C ASN A 327 23.70 -22.42 -1.78
N ALA A 328 23.47 -23.21 -2.83
CA ALA A 328 24.54 -23.79 -3.65
C ALA A 328 25.31 -22.73 -4.45
N LEU A 329 24.68 -21.63 -4.83
CA LEU A 329 25.31 -20.50 -5.52
C LEU A 329 26.00 -19.53 -4.55
N SER A 330 25.33 -19.17 -3.48
CA SER A 330 25.82 -18.25 -2.45
C SER A 330 25.10 -18.49 -1.12
N PRO A 331 25.78 -19.06 -0.12
CA PRO A 331 25.20 -19.23 1.23
C PRO A 331 24.76 -17.91 1.88
N ASP A 332 25.49 -16.81 1.65
CA ASP A 332 25.16 -15.49 2.19
C ASP A 332 23.84 -14.96 1.62
N VAL A 333 23.65 -15.12 0.31
CA VAL A 333 22.38 -14.73 -0.34
C VAL A 333 21.23 -15.61 0.15
N ALA A 334 21.43 -16.90 0.32
CA ALA A 334 20.42 -17.81 0.86
C ALA A 334 20.07 -17.45 2.31
N HIS A 335 21.06 -17.07 3.13
CA HIS A 335 20.83 -16.60 4.48
C HIS A 335 20.04 -15.28 4.50
N TYR A 336 20.33 -14.38 3.56
CA TYR A 336 19.62 -13.12 3.40
C TYR A 336 18.15 -13.31 3.00
N LEU A 337 17.87 -14.17 2.00
CA LEU A 337 16.53 -14.39 1.46
C LEU A 337 15.64 -15.25 2.37
N ALA A 338 16.25 -16.12 3.16
CA ALA A 338 15.55 -17.05 4.03
C ALA A 338 16.18 -17.03 5.45
N PRO A 339 16.09 -15.91 6.16
CA PRO A 339 16.63 -15.82 7.52
C PRO A 339 15.81 -16.69 8.47
N VAL A 340 16.48 -17.53 9.25
CA VAL A 340 15.85 -18.41 10.25
C VAL A 340 16.65 -18.35 11.53
N ASP A 341 15.95 -18.26 12.65
CA ASP A 341 16.51 -18.28 13.99
C ASP A 341 16.15 -19.62 14.70
N PRO A 342 17.10 -20.58 14.78
CA PRO A 342 16.82 -21.87 15.43
C PRO A 342 16.45 -21.73 16.91
N SER A 343 16.89 -20.67 17.58
CA SER A 343 16.62 -20.49 19.02
C SER A 343 15.13 -20.15 19.25
N LYS A 344 14.53 -19.33 18.38
CA LYS A 344 13.10 -19.04 18.42
C LYS A 344 12.26 -20.28 18.10
N ILE A 345 12.67 -21.06 17.09
CA ILE A 345 12.02 -22.34 16.76
C ILE A 345 12.10 -23.31 17.94
N ALA A 346 13.22 -23.39 18.64
CA ALA A 346 13.39 -24.28 19.79
C ALA A 346 12.44 -23.92 20.95
N VAL A 347 12.23 -22.61 21.20
CA VAL A 347 11.30 -22.15 22.21
C VAL A 347 9.87 -22.55 21.83
N GLU A 348 9.48 -22.34 20.56
CA GLU A 348 8.17 -22.69 20.06
C GLU A 348 7.90 -24.20 20.10
N LEU A 349 8.87 -25.02 19.68
CA LEU A 349 8.77 -26.48 19.78
C LEU A 349 8.61 -26.95 21.23
N GLY A 350 9.31 -26.31 22.18
CA GLY A 350 9.14 -26.58 23.60
C GLY A 350 7.75 -26.28 24.12
N ALA A 351 7.16 -25.16 23.70
CA ALA A 351 5.77 -24.79 24.01
C ALA A 351 4.78 -25.80 23.39
N MET A 352 4.93 -26.14 22.10
CA MET A 352 4.11 -27.14 21.40
C MET A 352 4.18 -28.54 22.02
N ALA A 353 5.31 -28.94 22.58
CA ALA A 353 5.42 -30.21 23.26
C ALA A 353 4.51 -30.30 24.48
N THR A 354 4.31 -29.14 25.17
CA THR A 354 3.47 -29.01 26.37
C THR A 354 2.00 -28.81 25.97
N ASP A 355 1.70 -27.89 25.07
CA ASP A 355 0.35 -27.44 24.72
C ASP A 355 -0.38 -28.40 23.75
N LYS A 356 0.37 -29.21 23.04
CA LYS A 356 -0.13 -30.24 22.11
C LYS A 356 -1.10 -29.69 21.08
N PRO A 357 -0.73 -28.66 20.29
CA PRO A 357 -1.59 -28.13 19.25
C PRO A 357 -1.94 -29.22 18.21
N GLY A 358 -3.04 -29.01 17.48
CA GLY A 358 -3.34 -29.81 16.30
C GLY A 358 -2.25 -29.73 15.25
N VAL A 359 -2.15 -30.72 14.36
CA VAL A 359 -1.12 -30.77 13.31
C VAL A 359 -1.14 -29.50 12.46
N SER A 360 -2.32 -29.12 11.97
CA SER A 360 -2.49 -27.93 11.13
C SER A 360 -2.05 -26.65 11.84
N ASP A 361 -2.43 -26.49 13.10
CA ASP A 361 -2.10 -25.31 13.89
C ASP A 361 -0.58 -25.23 14.18
N GLY A 362 0.01 -26.39 14.56
CA GLY A 362 1.44 -26.47 14.80
C GLY A 362 2.29 -26.17 13.55
N LEU A 363 1.88 -26.70 12.39
CA LEU A 363 2.55 -26.39 11.12
C LEU A 363 2.43 -24.91 10.74
N ARG A 364 1.27 -24.30 10.96
CA ARG A 364 1.03 -22.88 10.72
C ARG A 364 1.84 -21.99 11.67
N GLN A 365 1.97 -22.37 12.94
CA GLN A 365 2.84 -21.67 13.89
C GLN A 365 4.29 -21.71 13.44
N LEU A 366 4.81 -22.87 13.00
CA LEU A 366 6.18 -23.00 12.49
C LEU A 366 6.44 -22.18 11.22
N ALA A 367 5.44 -22.06 10.34
CA ALA A 367 5.53 -21.25 9.12
C ALA A 367 5.82 -19.76 9.41
N GLN A 368 5.39 -19.23 10.57
CA GLN A 368 5.69 -17.87 11.01
C GLN A 368 7.18 -17.65 11.29
N PHE A 369 7.92 -18.73 11.59
CA PHE A 369 9.38 -18.74 11.77
C PHE A 369 10.13 -19.14 10.49
N GLN A 370 9.47 -19.08 9.34
CA GLN A 370 10.00 -19.32 7.99
C GLN A 370 10.58 -20.74 7.81
N ILE A 371 9.95 -21.71 8.44
CA ILE A 371 10.16 -23.13 8.18
C ILE A 371 8.86 -23.81 7.81
N ARG A 372 8.90 -24.68 6.82
CA ARG A 372 7.76 -25.47 6.41
C ARG A 372 8.07 -26.96 6.54
N VAL A 373 7.64 -27.50 7.65
CA VAL A 373 7.88 -28.90 7.99
C VAL A 373 6.77 -29.78 7.38
N PRO A 374 7.10 -30.87 6.68
CA PRO A 374 6.11 -31.86 6.27
C PRO A 374 5.38 -32.49 7.46
N GLU A 375 4.09 -32.85 7.27
CA GLU A 375 3.28 -33.42 8.35
C GLU A 375 3.90 -34.64 9.01
N GLU A 376 4.49 -35.55 8.21
CA GLU A 376 5.16 -36.75 8.72
C GLU A 376 6.35 -36.42 9.60
N ALA A 377 7.16 -35.43 9.19
CA ALA A 377 8.32 -34.97 9.95
C ALA A 377 7.89 -34.25 11.25
N TRP A 378 6.79 -33.48 11.19
CA TRP A 378 6.22 -32.82 12.37
C TRP A 378 5.73 -33.87 13.38
N LEU A 379 4.96 -34.89 12.94
CA LEU A 379 4.43 -35.95 13.80
C LEU A 379 5.58 -36.73 14.48
N SER A 380 6.57 -37.17 13.72
CA SER A 380 7.71 -37.91 14.25
C SER A 380 8.59 -37.06 15.17
N GLY A 381 8.87 -35.81 14.80
CA GLY A 381 9.66 -34.88 15.62
C GLY A 381 8.97 -34.53 16.93
N MET A 382 7.67 -34.25 16.91
CA MET A 382 6.90 -33.97 18.13
C MET A 382 6.76 -35.21 19.03
N GLN A 383 6.68 -36.41 18.45
CA GLN A 383 6.70 -37.65 19.24
C GLN A 383 8.05 -37.83 19.95
N SER A 384 9.15 -37.70 19.23
CA SER A 384 10.53 -37.83 19.82
C SER A 384 10.79 -36.74 20.85
N LEU A 385 10.27 -35.54 20.67
CA LEU A 385 10.40 -34.46 21.64
C LEU A 385 9.62 -34.75 22.94
N ARG A 386 8.40 -35.30 22.81
CA ARG A 386 7.55 -35.66 23.97
C ARG A 386 8.01 -36.91 24.72
N SER A 387 8.67 -37.86 24.03
CA SER A 387 9.26 -39.03 24.67
C SER A 387 10.60 -38.71 25.34
N GLY A 388 11.21 -37.56 25.07
CA GLY A 388 12.50 -37.16 25.58
C GLY A 388 13.70 -37.73 24.79
N ASP A 389 13.43 -38.37 23.65
CA ASP A 389 14.49 -38.92 22.78
C ASP A 389 15.27 -37.82 22.05
N THR A 390 14.67 -36.64 21.89
CA THR A 390 15.30 -35.48 21.23
C THR A 390 15.03 -34.21 22.04
N ILE A 391 15.93 -33.26 22.01
CA ILE A 391 15.76 -31.94 22.62
C ILE A 391 15.32 -30.92 21.59
N ALA A 392 14.50 -29.95 22.01
CA ALA A 392 13.94 -28.94 21.11
C ALA A 392 14.99 -28.16 20.31
N ALA A 393 16.17 -27.90 20.94
CA ALA A 393 17.25 -27.17 20.29
C ALA A 393 17.88 -27.94 19.11
N SER A 394 18.06 -29.27 19.23
CA SER A 394 18.61 -30.07 18.12
C SER A 394 17.62 -30.26 16.99
N LEU A 395 16.33 -30.47 17.30
CA LEU A 395 15.26 -30.56 16.30
C LEU A 395 15.08 -29.23 15.55
N ALA A 396 15.12 -28.13 16.28
CA ALA A 396 15.05 -26.78 15.68
C ALA A 396 16.21 -26.50 14.74
N ALA A 397 17.45 -26.89 15.13
CA ALA A 397 18.62 -26.69 14.27
C ALA A 397 18.54 -27.54 12.99
N GLU A 398 18.07 -28.79 13.08
CA GLU A 398 17.86 -29.65 11.92
C GLU A 398 16.80 -29.05 10.99
N TRP A 399 15.63 -28.67 11.52
CA TRP A 399 14.52 -28.13 10.73
C TRP A 399 14.84 -26.78 10.11
N ALA A 400 15.59 -25.93 10.80
CA ALA A 400 16.07 -24.65 10.29
C ALA A 400 16.99 -24.79 9.06
N ILE A 401 17.69 -25.91 8.91
CA ILE A 401 18.50 -26.18 7.73
C ILE A 401 17.66 -26.81 6.62
N ARG A 402 16.83 -27.80 6.97
CA ARG A 402 16.17 -28.67 5.99
C ARG A 402 14.90 -28.08 5.40
N TYR A 403 14.15 -27.32 6.19
CA TYR A 403 12.80 -26.86 5.85
C TYR A 403 12.68 -25.33 5.74
N ARG A 404 13.79 -24.64 5.62
CA ARG A 404 13.87 -23.19 5.51
C ARG A 404 13.18 -22.67 4.26
N GLN A 405 12.45 -21.54 4.38
CA GLN A 405 11.66 -20.95 3.31
C GLN A 405 12.12 -19.52 3.00
N ILE A 406 11.96 -19.09 1.74
CA ILE A 406 12.17 -17.70 1.34
C ILE A 406 11.09 -16.83 1.99
N SER A 407 11.49 -15.69 2.53
CA SER A 407 10.55 -14.72 3.08
C SER A 407 9.60 -14.18 1.99
N PRO A 408 8.28 -14.16 2.22
CA PRO A 408 7.28 -13.81 1.22
C PRO A 408 7.49 -12.44 0.57
N GLU A 409 8.01 -11.45 1.30
CA GLU A 409 8.26 -10.10 0.81
C GLU A 409 9.27 -10.04 -0.33
N TYR A 410 10.24 -10.95 -0.36
CA TYR A 410 11.19 -11.03 -1.48
C TYR A 410 10.51 -11.53 -2.75
N ILE A 411 9.60 -12.50 -2.63
CA ILE A 411 8.83 -13.02 -3.77
C ILE A 411 7.96 -11.90 -4.35
N ILE A 412 7.29 -11.14 -3.50
CA ILE A 412 6.43 -10.02 -3.93
C ILE A 412 7.26 -8.89 -4.55
N SER A 413 8.48 -8.65 -4.09
CA SER A 413 9.35 -7.60 -4.65
C SER A 413 9.71 -7.83 -6.10
N PHE A 414 9.67 -9.08 -6.60
CA PHE A 414 9.89 -9.39 -8.01
C PHE A 414 8.84 -8.80 -8.95
N ASP A 415 7.61 -8.55 -8.49
CA ASP A 415 6.60 -7.83 -9.27
C ASP A 415 7.11 -6.44 -9.67
N PHE A 416 7.56 -5.65 -8.70
CA PHE A 416 8.13 -4.32 -8.96
C PHE A 416 9.39 -4.37 -9.81
N LEU A 417 10.28 -5.32 -9.57
CA LEU A 417 11.50 -5.51 -10.36
C LEU A 417 11.16 -5.82 -11.81
N SER A 418 10.18 -6.68 -12.04
CA SER A 418 9.73 -7.04 -13.39
C SER A 418 9.21 -5.81 -14.15
N ILE A 419 8.43 -4.96 -13.48
CA ILE A 419 7.94 -3.71 -14.07
C ILE A 419 9.12 -2.79 -14.43
N VAL A 420 10.09 -2.58 -13.52
CA VAL A 420 11.27 -1.74 -13.79
C VAL A 420 12.05 -2.25 -15.00
N LEU A 421 12.26 -3.57 -15.10
CA LEU A 421 13.05 -4.18 -16.18
C LEU A 421 12.30 -4.17 -17.52
N PHE A 422 11.01 -4.49 -17.53
CA PHE A 422 10.27 -4.70 -18.77
C PHE A 422 9.50 -3.47 -19.24
N GLN A 423 9.20 -2.50 -18.39
CA GLN A 423 8.44 -1.30 -18.77
C GLN A 423 9.07 -0.53 -19.92
N TYR A 424 10.41 -0.39 -19.94
CA TYR A 424 11.12 0.27 -21.03
C TYR A 424 10.91 -0.44 -22.37
N PHE A 425 11.05 -1.76 -22.39
CA PHE A 425 10.88 -2.55 -23.62
C PHE A 425 9.45 -2.53 -24.13
N ILE A 426 8.48 -2.66 -23.23
CA ILE A 426 7.05 -2.63 -23.54
C ILE A 426 6.64 -1.25 -24.07
N SER A 427 7.10 -0.18 -23.43
CA SER A 427 6.83 1.20 -23.89
C SER A 427 7.39 1.44 -25.28
N ARG A 428 8.64 1.06 -25.52
CA ARG A 428 9.28 1.20 -26.83
C ARG A 428 8.61 0.35 -27.92
N TRP A 429 8.18 -0.86 -27.57
CA TRP A 429 7.44 -1.72 -28.50
C TRP A 429 6.06 -1.14 -28.83
N GLY A 430 5.36 -0.53 -27.84
CA GLY A 430 4.09 0.14 -28.03
C GLY A 430 4.19 1.37 -28.93
N GLU A 431 5.21 2.21 -28.76
CA GLU A 431 5.45 3.39 -29.61
C GLU A 431 5.58 3.05 -31.10
N HIS A 432 6.19 1.91 -31.42
CA HIS A 432 6.34 1.46 -32.81
C HIS A 432 5.06 0.84 -33.42
N ARG A 433 4.06 0.50 -32.63
CA ARG A 433 2.83 -0.17 -33.05
C ARG A 433 1.56 0.63 -32.83
N ALA A 434 1.62 1.84 -32.32
CA ALA A 434 0.47 2.70 -32.17
C ALA A 434 0.10 3.38 -33.50
N PRO A 435 -0.79 2.77 -34.35
CA PRO A 435 -1.29 3.42 -35.57
C PRO A 435 -2.47 4.35 -35.26
N PHE A 436 -2.83 4.53 -34.00
CA PHE A 436 -3.93 5.38 -33.60
C PHE A 436 -3.36 6.54 -32.75
N GLY A 437 -3.24 7.70 -33.43
CA GLY A 437 -3.03 8.94 -32.72
C GLY A 437 -4.19 9.16 -31.75
N ILE A 438 -3.87 9.13 -30.47
CA ILE A 438 -4.65 9.69 -29.39
C ILE A 438 -3.87 10.89 -28.86
#